data_a1e04e77ae7169f76dd40f7776adb326
#
_entry.id   a1e04e77ae7169f76dd40f7776adb326
#
_cell.length_a   1.000
_cell.length_b   1.000
_cell.length_c   1.000
_cell.angle_alpha   90.00
_cell.angle_beta   90.00
_cell.angle_gamma   90.00
#
_symmetry.space_group_name_H-M   'P 1'
#
loop_
_entity.id
_entity.type
_entity.pdbx_description
1 polymer ?
#
loop_
_entity_poly.entity_id
_entity_poly.type
_entity_poly.pdbx_seq_one_letter_code
_entity_poly.pdbx_strand_id
1 'polypeptide(L)'
;MKDKIIIGVLSGIIVGFLIAIATMALLNNKKESFDIGEAIKRENDYVVIKGNNTTTKVEDSNINVGDIVKRENNTTTIIKTTSLVTTKVSETEIINVLASEYDSVSKKVGSVDFKESSKNLFIKIVDFIFYGTEINGVHFKDLTMKSKMTVIKYALLLDSKINSYFPDYKQELGEKYNLVKDKLISEYMNSLTYVCSKNKSECETVKHEFNDLKGKISITWSNLKDAFKNGADKTKTSLEEWYKIFKNN
;
A
#
# COMPACT_ATOMS: atom_id res chain seq x y z
N MET A 1 -22.90 29.38 46.03
CA MET A 1 -21.46 29.65 45.72
C MET A 1 -20.80 28.56 44.89
N LYS A 2 -21.13 27.26 45.10
CA LYS A 2 -20.49 26.14 44.37
C LYS A 2 -20.76 26.18 42.83
N ASP A 3 -21.95 26.57 42.42
CA ASP A 3 -22.34 26.56 40.97
C ASP A 3 -21.58 27.63 40.15
N LYS A 4 -21.25 28.77 40.74
CA LYS A 4 -20.46 29.82 40.08
C LYS A 4 -18.99 29.43 39.85
N ILE A 5 -18.45 28.59 40.71
CA ILE A 5 -17.09 28.08 40.60
C ILE A 5 -17.01 27.04 39.49
N ILE A 6 -18.03 26.17 39.36
CA ILE A 6 -18.09 25.13 38.31
C ILE A 6 -18.22 25.78 36.94
N ILE A 7 -19.05 26.80 36.78
CA ILE A 7 -19.21 27.51 35.51
C ILE A 7 -17.90 28.22 35.10
N GLY A 8 -17.19 28.81 36.07
CA GLY A 8 -15.90 29.46 35.80
C GLY A 8 -14.81 28.49 35.35
N VAL A 9 -14.74 27.29 35.95
CA VAL A 9 -13.77 26.26 35.56
C VAL A 9 -14.09 25.67 34.18
N LEU A 10 -15.38 25.39 33.89
CA LEU A 10 -15.79 24.89 32.57
C LEU A 10 -15.51 25.91 31.45
N SER A 11 -15.79 27.18 31.68
CA SER A 11 -15.51 28.23 30.67
C SER A 11 -14.02 28.42 30.42
N GLY A 12 -13.18 28.30 31.45
CA GLY A 12 -11.72 28.35 31.31
C GLY A 12 -11.15 27.18 30.49
N ILE A 13 -11.69 25.97 30.67
CA ILE A 13 -11.29 24.79 29.91
C ILE A 13 -11.68 24.94 28.41
N ILE A 14 -12.89 25.43 28.12
CA ILE A 14 -13.35 25.62 26.73
C ILE A 14 -12.50 26.71 26.02
N VAL A 15 -12.19 27.80 26.68
CA VAL A 15 -11.32 28.87 26.11
C VAL A 15 -9.90 28.33 25.89
N GLY A 16 -9.36 27.53 26.82
CA GLY A 16 -8.04 26.89 26.67
C GLY A 16 -7.99 25.93 25.46
N PHE A 17 -9.04 25.15 25.25
CA PHE A 17 -9.16 24.25 24.09
C PHE A 17 -9.26 25.00 22.76
N LEU A 18 -10.01 26.09 22.70
CA LEU A 18 -10.13 26.92 21.51
C LEU A 18 -8.81 27.61 21.14
N ILE A 19 -8.06 28.06 22.14
CA ILE A 19 -6.72 28.65 21.92
C ILE A 19 -5.75 27.56 21.43
N ALA A 20 -5.78 26.36 21.97
CA ALA A 20 -4.93 25.25 21.52
C ALA A 20 -5.24 24.83 20.08
N ILE A 21 -6.52 24.78 19.68
CA ILE A 21 -6.92 24.50 18.30
C ILE A 21 -6.49 25.62 17.35
N ALA A 22 -6.65 26.88 17.75
CA ALA A 22 -6.24 28.02 16.95
C ALA A 22 -4.70 28.08 16.77
N THR A 23 -3.92 27.76 17.81
CA THR A 23 -2.45 27.67 17.69
C THR A 23 -1.99 26.49 16.85
N MET A 24 -2.66 25.33 16.92
CA MET A 24 -2.39 24.20 16.02
C MET A 24 -2.73 24.52 14.56
N ALA A 25 -3.84 25.22 14.31
CA ALA A 25 -4.22 25.66 12.97
C ALA A 25 -3.23 26.68 12.39
N LEU A 26 -2.72 27.61 13.22
CA LEU A 26 -1.69 28.57 12.82
C LEU A 26 -0.33 27.92 12.59
N LEU A 27 0.02 26.86 13.33
CA LEU A 27 1.25 26.10 13.14
C LEU A 27 1.17 25.18 11.91
N ASN A 28 -0.01 24.64 11.60
CA ASN A 28 -0.22 23.84 10.37
C ASN A 28 -0.25 24.70 9.09
N ASN A 29 -0.72 25.96 9.18
CA ASN A 29 -0.67 26.88 8.04
C ASN A 29 0.73 27.43 7.73
N LYS A 30 1.74 27.15 8.57
CA LYS A 30 3.15 27.52 8.30
C LYS A 30 3.98 26.40 7.66
N LYS A 31 3.40 25.24 7.36
CA LYS A 31 3.99 24.32 6.40
C LYS A 31 3.59 24.74 4.98
N GLU A 32 4.13 25.85 4.50
CA GLU A 32 4.33 26.01 3.07
C GLU A 32 5.21 24.84 2.63
N SER A 33 4.61 23.86 1.98
CA SER A 33 5.35 22.84 1.25
C SER A 33 6.06 23.58 0.12
N PHE A 34 7.33 23.90 0.33
CA PHE A 34 8.16 24.49 -0.71
C PHE A 34 8.31 23.43 -1.81
N ASP A 35 7.59 23.61 -2.91
CA ASP A 35 7.74 22.75 -4.08
C ASP A 35 9.05 23.10 -4.77
N ILE A 36 10.07 22.27 -4.53
CA ILE A 36 11.40 22.43 -5.11
C ILE A 36 11.32 22.42 -6.64
N GLY A 37 10.32 21.78 -7.24
CA GLY A 37 10.10 21.75 -8.69
C GLY A 37 9.73 23.11 -9.30
N GLU A 38 9.00 23.96 -8.57
CA GLU A 38 8.69 25.34 -8.99
C GLU A 38 9.81 26.35 -8.66
N ALA A 39 10.67 26.01 -7.70
CA ALA A 39 11.74 26.90 -7.25
C ALA A 39 12.97 26.91 -8.18
N ILE A 40 13.11 25.87 -9.00
CA ILE A 40 14.24 25.71 -9.93
C ILE A 40 13.71 25.70 -11.36
N LYS A 41 13.99 26.75 -12.09
CA LYS A 41 13.63 26.87 -13.50
C LYS A 41 14.89 27.07 -14.34
N ARG A 42 15.00 26.29 -15.41
CA ARG A 42 16.07 26.44 -16.39
C ARG A 42 15.71 27.53 -17.41
N GLU A 43 16.53 28.58 -17.50
CA GLU A 43 16.36 29.64 -18.46
C GLU A 43 17.67 29.77 -19.27
N ASN A 44 17.66 29.33 -20.54
CA ASN A 44 18.83 29.26 -21.41
C ASN A 44 20.01 28.53 -20.74
N ASP A 45 21.15 29.19 -20.54
CA ASP A 45 22.36 28.64 -19.94
C ASP A 45 22.44 28.81 -18.41
N TYR A 46 21.33 29.19 -17.78
CA TYR A 46 21.27 29.46 -16.33
C TYR A 46 20.16 28.69 -15.64
N VAL A 47 20.42 28.26 -14.42
CA VAL A 47 19.42 27.74 -13.50
C VAL A 47 18.99 28.85 -12.56
N VAL A 48 17.70 29.21 -12.57
CA VAL A 48 17.13 30.21 -11.69
C VAL A 48 16.60 29.56 -10.43
N ILE A 49 17.18 29.92 -9.29
CA ILE A 49 16.74 29.41 -7.98
C ILE A 49 15.97 30.51 -7.29
N LYS A 50 14.67 30.29 -7.07
CA LYS A 50 13.81 31.25 -6.34
C LYS A 50 13.76 30.86 -4.86
N GLY A 51 14.21 31.73 -3.98
CA GLY A 51 13.96 31.68 -2.54
C GLY A 51 12.89 32.68 -2.14
N ASN A 52 12.37 32.60 -0.93
CA ASN A 52 11.25 33.42 -0.44
C ASN A 52 11.41 34.94 -0.64
N ASN A 53 12.63 35.46 -0.83
CA ASN A 53 12.87 36.91 -1.12
C ASN A 53 14.07 37.14 -2.05
N THR A 54 14.62 36.13 -2.69
CA THR A 54 15.82 36.29 -3.53
C THR A 54 15.80 35.31 -4.71
N THR A 55 16.23 35.81 -5.87
CA THR A 55 16.46 34.99 -7.07
C THR A 55 17.96 34.94 -7.31
N THR A 56 18.51 33.74 -7.41
CA THR A 56 19.94 33.54 -7.73
C THR A 56 20.04 32.82 -9.08
N LYS A 57 20.82 33.38 -10.00
CA LYS A 57 21.16 32.74 -11.27
C LYS A 57 22.50 32.01 -11.11
N VAL A 58 22.58 30.73 -11.49
CA VAL A 58 23.79 29.94 -11.44
C VAL A 58 23.99 29.30 -12.81
N GLU A 59 25.24 29.25 -13.31
CA GLU A 59 25.55 28.63 -14.59
C GLU A 59 25.17 27.15 -14.61
N ASP A 60 24.54 26.71 -15.69
CA ASP A 60 23.87 25.40 -15.84
C ASP A 60 24.83 24.19 -15.73
N SER A 61 26.13 24.42 -15.95
CA SER A 61 27.13 23.35 -15.94
C SER A 61 27.37 22.69 -14.57
N ASN A 62 26.81 23.25 -13.47
CA ASN A 62 27.12 22.87 -12.11
C ASN A 62 25.95 22.36 -11.27
N ILE A 63 24.70 22.39 -11.78
CA ILE A 63 23.51 21.98 -11.02
C ILE A 63 22.72 20.93 -11.80
N ASN A 64 22.49 19.77 -11.18
CA ASN A 64 21.58 18.76 -11.69
C ASN A 64 20.24 18.81 -10.95
N VAL A 65 19.16 18.40 -11.63
CA VAL A 65 17.85 18.22 -11.00
C VAL A 65 18.00 17.19 -9.87
N GLY A 66 17.80 17.62 -8.62
CA GLY A 66 17.97 16.78 -7.43
C GLY A 66 19.06 17.29 -6.48
N ASP A 67 19.89 18.25 -6.88
CA ASP A 67 20.85 18.86 -5.98
C ASP A 67 20.15 19.71 -4.91
N ILE A 68 20.57 19.57 -3.65
CA ILE A 68 20.03 20.37 -2.55
C ILE A 68 20.82 21.68 -2.49
N VAL A 69 20.12 22.80 -2.61
CA VAL A 69 20.70 24.13 -2.46
C VAL A 69 20.49 24.63 -1.05
N LYS A 70 21.56 24.71 -0.27
CA LYS A 70 21.55 25.23 1.09
C LYS A 70 22.16 26.64 1.11
N ARG A 71 21.47 27.59 1.72
CA ARG A 71 21.92 28.96 1.87
C ARG A 71 22.08 29.33 3.34
N GLU A 72 23.29 29.66 3.75
CA GLU A 72 23.60 30.17 5.08
C GLU A 72 24.52 31.38 4.96
N ASN A 73 24.19 32.46 5.65
CA ASN A 73 25.04 33.69 5.77
C ASN A 73 25.57 34.22 4.44
N ASN A 74 24.68 34.47 3.47
CA ASN A 74 25.04 34.95 2.12
C ASN A 74 25.90 33.99 1.26
N THR A 75 26.18 32.80 1.74
CA THR A 75 26.89 31.76 0.97
C THR A 75 25.89 30.74 0.47
N THR A 76 25.88 30.48 -0.85
CA THR A 76 25.06 29.44 -1.46
C THR A 76 25.92 28.20 -1.61
N THR A 77 25.62 27.14 -0.90
CA THR A 77 26.30 25.85 -1.02
C THR A 77 25.41 24.89 -1.79
N ILE A 78 25.91 24.38 -2.91
CA ILE A 78 25.23 23.34 -3.69
C ILE A 78 25.75 22.01 -3.16
N ILE A 79 24.90 21.28 -2.47
CA ILE A 79 25.19 19.91 -2.06
C ILE A 79 24.81 19.04 -3.24
N LYS A 80 25.80 18.59 -4.01
CA LYS A 80 25.59 17.57 -5.05
C LYS A 80 25.15 16.29 -4.34
N THR A 81 23.87 16.07 -4.26
CA THR A 81 23.37 14.74 -3.98
C THR A 81 23.68 13.93 -5.22
N THR A 82 24.61 12.97 -5.09
CA THR A 82 24.61 11.82 -5.99
C THR A 82 23.18 11.33 -5.98
N SER A 83 22.45 11.55 -7.06
CA SER A 83 21.07 11.18 -7.16
C SER A 83 21.02 9.68 -6.84
N LEU A 84 20.59 9.34 -5.63
CA LEU A 84 19.82 8.16 -5.44
C LEU A 84 18.62 8.38 -6.35
N VAL A 85 18.75 7.97 -7.61
CA VAL A 85 17.60 7.65 -8.43
C VAL A 85 16.92 6.53 -7.66
N THR A 86 16.09 6.90 -6.72
CA THR A 86 15.02 6.02 -6.26
C THR A 86 14.14 5.89 -7.49
N THR A 87 14.54 5.00 -8.39
CA THR A 87 13.67 4.48 -9.42
C THR A 87 12.48 3.97 -8.63
N LYS A 88 11.37 4.71 -8.69
CA LYS A 88 10.12 4.28 -8.05
C LYS A 88 9.82 2.96 -8.71
N VAL A 89 10.09 1.86 -7.98
CA VAL A 89 9.90 0.50 -8.47
C VAL A 89 8.47 0.44 -8.97
N SER A 90 8.28 0.10 -10.24
CA SER A 90 6.96 0.08 -10.84
C SER A 90 6.15 -1.07 -10.24
N GLU A 91 4.83 -0.91 -10.14
CA GLU A 91 3.93 -2.00 -9.73
C GLU A 91 4.17 -3.27 -10.55
N THR A 92 4.46 -3.12 -11.86
CA THR A 92 4.80 -4.20 -12.77
C THR A 92 6.04 -4.97 -12.31
N GLU A 93 7.04 -4.27 -11.80
CA GLU A 93 8.28 -4.89 -11.29
C GLU A 93 8.00 -5.73 -10.04
N ILE A 94 7.17 -5.25 -9.11
CA ILE A 94 6.74 -6.03 -7.94
C ILE A 94 6.00 -7.29 -8.36
N ILE A 95 5.05 -7.18 -9.30
CA ILE A 95 4.31 -8.33 -9.83
C ILE A 95 5.25 -9.33 -10.48
N ASN A 96 6.23 -8.86 -11.27
CA ASN A 96 7.20 -9.71 -11.93
C ASN A 96 8.12 -10.44 -10.93
N VAL A 97 8.57 -9.76 -9.88
CA VAL A 97 9.36 -10.36 -8.79
C VAL A 97 8.57 -11.47 -8.13
N LEU A 98 7.32 -11.20 -7.71
CA LEU A 98 6.47 -12.21 -7.07
C LEU A 98 6.11 -13.37 -7.99
N ALA A 99 5.87 -13.10 -9.27
CA ALA A 99 5.64 -14.14 -10.29
C ALA A 99 6.86 -15.06 -10.42
N SER A 100 8.04 -14.48 -10.54
CA SER A 100 9.31 -15.24 -10.65
C SER A 100 9.59 -16.07 -9.41
N GLU A 101 9.37 -15.51 -8.21
CA GLU A 101 9.54 -16.25 -6.95
C GLU A 101 8.52 -17.39 -6.84
N TYR A 102 7.25 -17.15 -7.22
CA TYR A 102 6.21 -18.18 -7.25
C TYR A 102 6.56 -19.32 -8.21
N ASP A 103 7.02 -18.99 -9.41
CA ASP A 103 7.42 -19.99 -10.42
C ASP A 103 8.65 -20.79 -9.94
N SER A 104 9.62 -20.12 -9.33
CA SER A 104 10.80 -20.76 -8.75
C SER A 104 10.41 -21.78 -7.67
N VAL A 105 9.55 -21.37 -6.73
CA VAL A 105 9.05 -22.26 -5.68
C VAL A 105 8.19 -23.39 -6.27
N SER A 106 7.39 -23.09 -7.27
CA SER A 106 6.52 -24.08 -7.92
C SER A 106 7.30 -25.20 -8.61
N LYS A 107 8.50 -24.90 -9.13
CA LYS A 107 9.40 -25.91 -9.73
C LYS A 107 10.06 -26.82 -8.70
N LYS A 108 10.08 -26.42 -7.43
CA LYS A 108 10.64 -27.22 -6.31
C LYS A 108 9.69 -28.27 -5.75
N VAL A 109 8.47 -28.40 -6.26
CA VAL A 109 7.51 -29.41 -5.81
C VAL A 109 8.16 -30.80 -5.87
N GLY A 110 8.07 -31.53 -4.74
CA GLY A 110 8.72 -32.84 -4.60
C GLY A 110 10.18 -32.81 -4.12
N SER A 111 10.81 -31.62 -4.02
CA SER A 111 12.13 -31.49 -3.41
C SER A 111 12.04 -31.26 -1.89
N VAL A 112 13.16 -31.54 -1.18
CA VAL A 112 13.27 -31.32 0.27
C VAL A 112 13.04 -29.85 0.63
N ASP A 113 13.46 -28.93 -0.25
CA ASP A 113 13.38 -27.47 0.00
C ASP A 113 12.01 -26.87 -0.29
N PHE A 114 11.07 -27.63 -0.87
CA PHE A 114 9.78 -27.09 -1.28
C PHE A 114 8.98 -26.53 -0.09
N LYS A 115 8.91 -27.30 1.01
CA LYS A 115 8.15 -26.88 2.20
C LYS A 115 8.64 -25.54 2.72
N GLU A 116 9.92 -25.41 2.97
CA GLU A 116 10.49 -24.21 3.58
C GLU A 116 10.47 -23.01 2.62
N SER A 117 10.87 -23.21 1.36
CA SER A 117 10.84 -22.15 0.35
C SER A 117 9.41 -21.60 0.13
N SER A 118 8.40 -22.48 0.10
CA SER A 118 7.02 -22.08 -0.10
C SER A 118 6.43 -21.36 1.11
N LYS A 119 6.73 -21.80 2.33
CA LYS A 119 6.33 -21.13 3.58
C LYS A 119 6.94 -19.72 3.66
N ASN A 120 8.23 -19.59 3.37
CA ASN A 120 8.91 -18.30 3.42
C ASN A 120 8.34 -17.31 2.40
N LEU A 121 8.05 -17.75 1.18
CA LEU A 121 7.39 -16.91 0.18
C LEU A 121 5.97 -16.54 0.60
N PHE A 122 5.22 -17.49 1.18
CA PHE A 122 3.86 -17.24 1.68
C PHE A 122 3.86 -16.18 2.79
N ILE A 123 4.76 -16.30 3.78
CA ILE A 123 4.94 -15.33 4.85
C ILE A 123 5.27 -13.95 4.26
N LYS A 124 6.23 -13.88 3.35
CA LYS A 124 6.64 -12.63 2.68
C LYS A 124 5.44 -11.93 2.04
N ILE A 125 4.63 -12.66 1.26
CA ILE A 125 3.46 -12.08 0.57
C ILE A 125 2.38 -11.66 1.57
N VAL A 126 2.09 -12.49 2.57
CA VAL A 126 1.07 -12.20 3.59
C VAL A 126 1.47 -10.99 4.46
N ASP A 127 2.73 -10.91 4.85
CA ASP A 127 3.24 -9.79 5.64
C ASP A 127 3.25 -8.49 4.81
N PHE A 128 3.50 -8.56 3.51
CA PHE A 128 3.34 -7.45 2.59
C PHE A 128 1.88 -6.96 2.51
N ILE A 129 0.91 -7.90 2.42
CA ILE A 129 -0.52 -7.55 2.29
C ILE A 129 -1.07 -6.96 3.60
N PHE A 130 -0.80 -7.59 4.74
CA PHE A 130 -1.52 -7.31 5.99
C PHE A 130 -0.70 -6.64 7.09
N TYR A 131 0.63 -6.75 7.06
CA TYR A 131 1.48 -6.33 8.18
C TYR A 131 2.46 -5.20 7.83
N GLY A 132 2.28 -4.59 6.65
CA GLY A 132 2.95 -3.34 6.27
C GLY A 132 4.42 -3.50 5.90
N THR A 133 4.90 -4.72 5.64
CA THR A 133 6.22 -4.91 5.07
C THR A 133 6.27 -4.34 3.66
N GLU A 134 7.46 -3.96 3.22
CA GLU A 134 7.70 -3.42 1.88
C GLU A 134 8.33 -4.48 0.98
N ILE A 135 8.00 -4.44 -0.31
CA ILE A 135 8.74 -5.15 -1.35
C ILE A 135 9.36 -4.08 -2.25
N ASN A 136 10.70 -4.05 -2.30
CA ASN A 136 11.46 -3.06 -3.07
C ASN A 136 11.06 -1.59 -2.79
N GLY A 137 10.77 -1.27 -1.52
CA GLY A 137 10.40 0.09 -1.10
C GLY A 137 8.95 0.49 -1.41
N VAL A 138 8.09 -0.46 -1.80
CA VAL A 138 6.67 -0.21 -2.08
C VAL A 138 5.79 -0.92 -1.05
N HIS A 139 4.77 -0.24 -0.54
CA HIS A 139 3.76 -0.84 0.31
C HIS A 139 2.58 -1.39 -0.50
N PHE A 140 1.95 -2.44 -0.01
CA PHE A 140 0.75 -3.02 -0.63
C PHE A 140 -0.39 -2.01 -0.80
N LYS A 141 -0.57 -1.10 0.18
CA LYS A 141 -1.62 -0.05 0.12
C LYS A 141 -1.47 0.88 -1.09
N ASP A 142 -0.24 1.08 -1.58
CA ASP A 142 0.09 2.01 -2.67
C ASP A 142 -0.11 1.41 -4.07
N LEU A 143 -0.40 0.09 -4.14
CA LEU A 143 -0.69 -0.60 -5.40
C LEU A 143 -2.09 -0.26 -5.92
N THR A 144 -2.28 -0.31 -7.23
CA THR A 144 -3.61 -0.29 -7.86
C THR A 144 -4.44 -1.51 -7.44
N MET A 145 -5.76 -1.44 -7.56
CA MET A 145 -6.64 -2.56 -7.21
C MET A 145 -6.32 -3.82 -8.01
N LYS A 146 -5.99 -3.68 -9.29
CA LYS A 146 -5.59 -4.80 -10.14
C LYS A 146 -4.30 -5.46 -9.66
N SER A 147 -3.29 -4.67 -9.33
CA SER A 147 -2.03 -5.16 -8.77
C SER A 147 -2.24 -5.83 -7.41
N LYS A 148 -3.08 -5.26 -6.53
CA LYS A 148 -3.49 -5.87 -5.27
C LYS A 148 -4.11 -7.24 -5.47
N MET A 149 -5.08 -7.36 -6.37
CA MET A 149 -5.72 -8.63 -6.70
C MET A 149 -4.71 -9.66 -7.21
N THR A 150 -3.75 -9.25 -8.03
CA THR A 150 -2.68 -10.13 -8.54
C THR A 150 -1.79 -10.64 -7.41
N VAL A 151 -1.37 -9.79 -6.48
CA VAL A 151 -0.58 -10.19 -5.30
C VAL A 151 -1.36 -11.17 -4.42
N ILE A 152 -2.63 -10.88 -4.13
CA ILE A 152 -3.49 -11.76 -3.34
C ILE A 152 -3.69 -13.12 -4.02
N LYS A 153 -3.86 -13.12 -5.36
CA LYS A 153 -3.95 -14.34 -6.15
C LYS A 153 -2.73 -15.24 -5.96
N TYR A 154 -1.50 -14.68 -5.98
CA TYR A 154 -0.29 -15.47 -5.72
C TYR A 154 -0.28 -16.06 -4.31
N ALA A 155 -0.69 -15.29 -3.29
CA ALA A 155 -0.82 -15.80 -1.92
C ALA A 155 -1.81 -16.97 -1.84
N LEU A 156 -2.98 -16.84 -2.45
CA LEU A 156 -4.02 -17.88 -2.45
C LEU A 156 -3.60 -19.15 -3.21
N LEU A 157 -2.95 -19.00 -4.37
CA LEU A 157 -2.42 -20.12 -5.12
C LEU A 157 -1.33 -20.86 -4.35
N LEU A 158 -0.46 -20.11 -3.67
CA LEU A 158 0.62 -20.66 -2.86
C LEU A 158 0.06 -21.37 -1.61
N ASP A 159 -0.92 -20.74 -0.91
CA ASP A 159 -1.65 -21.37 0.20
C ASP A 159 -2.25 -22.71 -0.20
N SER A 160 -2.97 -22.74 -1.32
CA SER A 160 -3.57 -23.96 -1.83
C SER A 160 -2.54 -25.04 -2.16
N LYS A 161 -1.42 -24.63 -2.77
CA LYS A 161 -0.35 -25.54 -3.15
C LYS A 161 0.39 -26.10 -1.92
N ILE A 162 0.74 -25.27 -0.95
CA ILE A 162 1.36 -25.74 0.30
C ILE A 162 0.42 -26.69 1.03
N ASN A 163 -0.86 -26.32 1.16
CA ASN A 163 -1.85 -27.11 1.88
C ASN A 163 -2.10 -28.49 1.25
N SER A 164 -1.93 -28.61 -0.07
CA SER A 164 -2.08 -29.91 -0.75
C SER A 164 -0.97 -30.91 -0.42
N TYR A 165 0.21 -30.43 -0.01
CA TYR A 165 1.35 -31.28 0.38
C TYR A 165 1.56 -31.32 1.90
N PHE A 166 1.20 -30.26 2.60
CA PHE A 166 1.41 -30.05 4.04
C PHE A 166 0.16 -29.43 4.68
N PRO A 167 -0.89 -30.22 4.94
CA PRO A 167 -2.19 -29.68 5.43
C PRO A 167 -2.10 -28.85 6.70
N ASP A 168 -1.18 -29.18 7.59
CA ASP A 168 -1.02 -28.55 8.90
C ASP A 168 -0.01 -27.39 8.91
N TYR A 169 0.51 -26.97 7.75
CA TYR A 169 1.61 -25.99 7.69
C TYR A 169 1.27 -24.65 8.38
N LYS A 170 -0.01 -24.26 8.43
CA LYS A 170 -0.44 -23.01 9.07
C LYS A 170 -0.26 -23.02 10.58
N GLN A 171 -0.40 -24.18 11.21
CA GLN A 171 -0.15 -24.33 12.64
C GLN A 171 1.32 -24.06 12.99
N GLU A 172 2.22 -24.42 12.06
CA GLU A 172 3.66 -24.14 12.20
C GLU A 172 4.01 -22.65 12.06
N LEU A 173 3.16 -21.85 11.39
CA LEU A 173 3.40 -20.43 11.16
C LEU A 173 2.98 -19.53 12.33
N GLY A 174 2.16 -20.04 13.26
CA GLY A 174 1.63 -19.30 14.41
C GLY A 174 0.26 -18.69 14.18
N GLU A 175 -0.35 -18.23 15.27
CA GLU A 175 -1.76 -17.83 15.32
C GLU A 175 -2.15 -16.70 14.34
N LYS A 176 -1.24 -15.77 14.05
CA LYS A 176 -1.52 -14.65 13.12
C LYS A 176 -1.89 -15.13 11.70
N TYR A 177 -1.53 -16.36 11.34
CA TYR A 177 -1.82 -16.94 10.02
C TYR A 177 -3.04 -17.87 9.98
N ASN A 178 -3.69 -18.15 11.13
CA ASN A 178 -4.80 -19.13 11.18
C ASN A 178 -5.98 -18.76 10.27
N LEU A 179 -6.36 -17.48 10.20
CA LEU A 179 -7.48 -17.01 9.36
C LEU A 179 -7.01 -16.30 8.08
N VAL A 180 -5.76 -16.47 7.71
CA VAL A 180 -5.17 -15.75 6.57
C VAL A 180 -5.87 -16.05 5.26
N LYS A 181 -6.29 -17.30 5.02
CA LYS A 181 -7.02 -17.66 3.80
C LYS A 181 -8.32 -16.88 3.67
N ASP A 182 -9.09 -16.79 4.75
CA ASP A 182 -10.36 -16.06 4.77
C ASP A 182 -10.13 -14.57 4.56
N LYS A 183 -9.10 -14.00 5.19
CA LYS A 183 -8.72 -12.58 5.00
C LYS A 183 -8.28 -12.31 3.56
N LEU A 184 -7.50 -13.20 2.94
CA LEU A 184 -7.07 -13.08 1.55
C LEU A 184 -8.27 -13.14 0.59
N ILE A 185 -9.18 -14.09 0.78
CA ILE A 185 -10.41 -14.19 -0.02
C ILE A 185 -11.27 -12.93 0.17
N SER A 186 -11.41 -12.45 1.39
CA SER A 186 -12.17 -11.24 1.69
C SER A 186 -11.58 -10.01 0.98
N GLU A 187 -10.28 -9.81 1.06
CA GLU A 187 -9.62 -8.67 0.41
C GLU A 187 -9.67 -8.76 -1.12
N TYR A 188 -9.55 -9.98 -1.67
CA TYR A 188 -9.74 -10.21 -3.11
C TYR A 188 -11.16 -9.83 -3.55
N MET A 189 -12.19 -10.31 -2.87
CA MET A 189 -13.59 -10.04 -3.19
C MET A 189 -13.96 -8.57 -3.01
N ASN A 190 -13.45 -7.91 -2.00
CA ASN A 190 -13.61 -6.46 -1.81
C ASN A 190 -12.99 -5.67 -2.96
N SER A 191 -11.77 -6.03 -3.37
CA SER A 191 -11.08 -5.40 -4.50
C SER A 191 -11.84 -5.63 -5.80
N LEU A 192 -12.31 -6.85 -6.06
CA LEU A 192 -13.09 -7.22 -7.24
C LEU A 192 -14.41 -6.44 -7.29
N THR A 193 -15.15 -6.38 -6.18
CA THR A 193 -16.40 -5.62 -6.10
C THR A 193 -16.17 -4.14 -6.36
N TYR A 194 -15.08 -3.58 -5.81
CA TYR A 194 -14.69 -2.20 -6.06
C TYR A 194 -14.43 -1.94 -7.54
N VAL A 195 -13.64 -2.77 -8.23
CA VAL A 195 -13.38 -2.65 -9.67
C VAL A 195 -14.69 -2.71 -10.44
N CYS A 196 -15.56 -3.67 -10.14
CA CYS A 196 -16.86 -3.82 -10.78
C CYS A 196 -17.77 -2.60 -10.59
N SER A 197 -17.67 -1.91 -9.46
CA SER A 197 -18.46 -0.70 -9.20
C SER A 197 -17.99 0.52 -10.01
N LYS A 198 -16.74 0.52 -10.47
CA LYS A 198 -16.11 1.67 -11.16
C LYS A 198 -16.04 1.51 -12.66
N ASN A 199 -15.80 0.31 -13.19
CA ASN A 199 -15.54 0.09 -14.60
C ASN A 199 -16.16 -1.23 -15.05
N LYS A 200 -17.24 -1.14 -15.86
CA LYS A 200 -17.97 -2.32 -16.34
C LYS A 200 -17.12 -3.22 -17.25
N SER A 201 -16.29 -2.64 -18.11
CA SER A 201 -15.42 -3.44 -18.99
C SER A 201 -14.34 -4.18 -18.24
N GLU A 202 -13.72 -3.52 -17.25
CA GLU A 202 -12.71 -4.13 -16.42
C GLU A 202 -13.31 -5.18 -15.47
N CYS A 203 -14.56 -4.97 -15.04
CA CYS A 203 -15.31 -5.94 -14.24
C CYS A 203 -15.38 -7.31 -14.90
N GLU A 204 -15.67 -7.40 -16.18
CA GLU A 204 -15.74 -8.70 -16.87
C GLU A 204 -14.37 -9.39 -16.90
N THR A 205 -13.30 -8.64 -17.08
CA THR A 205 -11.93 -9.20 -17.02
C THR A 205 -11.60 -9.78 -15.65
N VAL A 206 -11.83 -9.01 -14.59
CA VAL A 206 -11.50 -9.47 -13.21
C VAL A 206 -12.42 -10.58 -12.73
N LYS A 207 -13.65 -10.65 -13.21
CA LYS A 207 -14.54 -11.80 -12.97
C LYS A 207 -14.00 -13.07 -13.62
N HIS A 208 -13.56 -12.99 -14.87
CA HIS A 208 -12.94 -14.12 -15.54
C HIS A 208 -11.71 -14.62 -14.78
N GLU A 209 -10.83 -13.70 -14.33
CA GLU A 209 -9.68 -14.04 -13.50
C GLU A 209 -10.08 -14.68 -12.17
N PHE A 210 -11.18 -14.24 -11.56
CA PHE A 210 -11.73 -14.85 -10.34
C PHE A 210 -12.24 -16.27 -10.59
N ASN A 211 -12.89 -16.53 -11.72
CA ASN A 211 -13.35 -17.87 -12.07
C ASN A 211 -12.20 -18.85 -12.23
N ASP A 212 -11.13 -18.44 -12.91
CA ASP A 212 -9.93 -19.22 -13.04
C ASP A 212 -9.31 -19.53 -11.66
N LEU A 213 -9.23 -18.51 -10.80
CA LEU A 213 -8.73 -18.67 -9.44
C LEU A 213 -9.63 -19.61 -8.63
N LYS A 214 -10.95 -19.40 -8.68
CA LYS A 214 -11.96 -20.21 -8.00
C LYS A 214 -11.81 -21.70 -8.35
N GLY A 215 -11.61 -22.02 -9.62
CA GLY A 215 -11.39 -23.38 -10.08
C GLY A 215 -10.07 -23.97 -9.57
N LYS A 216 -8.97 -23.19 -9.64
CA LYS A 216 -7.63 -23.66 -9.23
C LYS A 216 -7.49 -23.94 -7.73
N ILE A 217 -8.20 -23.23 -6.87
CA ILE A 217 -8.12 -23.37 -5.41
C ILE A 217 -9.43 -23.83 -4.78
N SER A 218 -10.40 -24.26 -5.59
CA SER A 218 -11.68 -24.83 -5.16
C SER A 218 -12.46 -23.94 -4.17
N ILE A 219 -12.63 -22.64 -4.51
CA ILE A 219 -13.43 -21.73 -3.68
C ILE A 219 -14.92 -22.08 -3.84
N THR A 220 -15.55 -22.42 -2.73
CA THR A 220 -17.00 -22.66 -2.64
C THR A 220 -17.73 -21.43 -2.08
N TRP A 221 -19.06 -21.42 -2.23
CA TRP A 221 -19.88 -20.39 -1.58
C TRP A 221 -19.76 -20.40 -0.04
N SER A 222 -19.54 -21.59 0.55
CA SER A 222 -19.27 -21.68 2.00
C SER A 222 -17.99 -20.94 2.37
N ASN A 223 -16.90 -21.16 1.61
CA ASN A 223 -15.64 -20.44 1.85
C ASN A 223 -15.81 -18.91 1.74
N LEU A 224 -16.63 -18.43 0.79
CA LEU A 224 -16.91 -17.00 0.68
C LEU A 224 -17.69 -16.44 1.88
N LYS A 225 -18.67 -17.20 2.39
CA LYS A 225 -19.39 -16.79 3.63
C LYS A 225 -18.46 -16.73 4.84
N ASP A 226 -17.58 -17.72 4.98
CA ASP A 226 -16.60 -17.76 6.07
C ASP A 226 -15.61 -16.60 5.93
N ALA A 227 -15.11 -16.36 4.72
CA ALA A 227 -14.24 -15.21 4.42
C ALA A 227 -14.93 -13.86 4.68
N PHE A 228 -16.21 -13.73 4.35
CA PHE A 228 -16.97 -12.53 4.66
C PHE A 228 -17.13 -12.32 6.17
N LYS A 229 -17.37 -13.41 6.92
CA LYS A 229 -17.49 -13.39 8.39
C LYS A 229 -16.15 -13.03 9.06
N ASN A 230 -15.05 -13.61 8.60
CA ASN A 230 -13.73 -13.55 9.21
C ASN A 230 -12.81 -12.48 8.59
N GLY A 231 -13.25 -11.85 7.49
CA GLY A 231 -12.49 -10.83 6.79
C GLY A 231 -12.32 -9.54 7.58
N ALA A 232 -11.27 -8.78 7.26
CA ALA A 232 -10.85 -7.61 8.02
C ALA A 232 -11.79 -6.40 7.88
N ASP A 233 -12.46 -6.23 6.75
CA ASP A 233 -13.25 -5.02 6.47
C ASP A 233 -14.61 -5.36 5.83
N LYS A 234 -15.65 -5.36 6.67
CA LYS A 234 -17.03 -5.65 6.28
C LYS A 234 -17.79 -4.41 5.77
N THR A 235 -17.18 -3.25 5.80
CA THR A 235 -17.85 -1.98 5.47
C THR A 235 -17.81 -1.67 3.98
N LYS A 236 -16.95 -2.33 3.22
CA LYS A 236 -16.68 -2.02 1.81
C LYS A 236 -17.69 -2.63 0.84
N THR A 237 -18.25 -3.80 1.17
CA THR A 237 -19.14 -4.55 0.27
C THR A 237 -20.13 -5.40 1.04
N SER A 238 -21.21 -5.84 0.39
CA SER A 238 -22.20 -6.74 0.98
C SER A 238 -21.99 -8.19 0.55
N LEU A 239 -22.45 -9.13 1.37
CA LEU A 239 -22.43 -10.56 1.01
C LEU A 239 -23.32 -10.85 -0.21
N GLU A 240 -24.37 -10.04 -0.43
CA GLU A 240 -25.23 -10.15 -1.61
C GLU A 240 -24.49 -9.78 -2.91
N GLU A 241 -23.65 -8.75 -2.88
CA GLU A 241 -22.79 -8.39 -4.01
C GLU A 241 -21.81 -9.50 -4.35
N TRP A 242 -21.18 -10.10 -3.33
CA TRP A 242 -20.31 -11.27 -3.51
C TRP A 242 -21.06 -12.45 -4.12
N TYR A 243 -22.31 -12.69 -3.68
CA TYR A 243 -23.13 -13.77 -4.22
C TYR A 243 -23.48 -13.55 -5.70
N LYS A 244 -23.84 -12.32 -6.08
CA LYS A 244 -24.10 -11.97 -7.48
C LYS A 244 -22.89 -12.25 -8.37
N ILE A 245 -21.70 -11.86 -7.90
CA ILE A 245 -20.45 -12.14 -8.61
C ILE A 245 -20.18 -13.65 -8.68
N PHE A 246 -20.33 -14.37 -7.59
CA PHE A 246 -20.06 -15.81 -7.52
C PHE A 246 -20.99 -16.63 -8.39
N LYS A 247 -22.29 -16.26 -8.48
CA LYS A 247 -23.31 -17.00 -9.20
C LYS A 247 -23.34 -16.69 -10.70
N ASN A 248 -23.04 -15.44 -11.09
CA ASN A 248 -23.12 -14.99 -12.48
C ASN A 248 -21.84 -15.29 -13.28
N ASN A 249 -21.08 -16.26 -12.83
CA ASN A 249 -19.84 -16.69 -13.44
C ASN A 249 -19.92 -18.17 -13.85
#